data_9798c80ab2e1a0eb3bc913e2b3b06192
#
_entry.id   9798c80ab2e1a0eb3bc913e2b3b06192
#
_cell.length_a   1.000
_cell.length_b   1.000
_cell.length_c   1.000
_cell.angle_alpha   90.00
_cell.angle_beta   90.00
_cell.angle_gamma   90.00
#
_symmetry.space_group_name_H-M   'P 1'
#
loop_
_entity.id
_entity.type
_entity.pdbx_description
1 polymer ?
#
loop_
_entity_poly.entity_id
_entity_poly.type
_entity_poly.pdbx_seq_one_letter_code
_entity_poly.pdbx_strand_id
1 'polypeptide(L)'
;SLVFSEALLAPAIPSLAARAGGIFLPLAKALCVACGSTPEDGTEKKMGAYVMTTVFQTSTISSGMFITAMAANPLSVNLAASITGITITWAQWAIGAALPGLICLIATPLILYVLYPPEVKDSPEAPTKAKEELEKLGPMTGDEKIMAAALSLTVGLWVFGSKLGVGSVAAALNGLTILLVTGVITWKECLAEGPAWDTLVWFAALIAMAGYLNKYGLIPAFSA
;
A
#
# COMPACT_ATOMS: atom_id res chain seq x y z
N SER A 1 -14.29 8.20 1.83
CA SER A 1 -13.69 7.45 2.97
C SER A 1 -12.65 6.44 2.51
N LEU A 2 -12.93 5.53 1.55
CA LEU A 2 -12.00 4.48 1.08
C LEU A 2 -10.61 5.03 0.69
N VAL A 3 -10.55 6.14 -0.04
CA VAL A 3 -9.30 6.77 -0.47
C VAL A 3 -8.43 7.18 0.72
N PHE A 4 -9.02 7.80 1.73
CA PHE A 4 -8.27 8.22 2.92
C PHE A 4 -7.84 7.03 3.80
N SER A 5 -8.70 6.02 3.94
CA SER A 5 -8.33 4.80 4.66
C SER A 5 -7.18 4.08 3.99
N GLU A 6 -7.17 4.03 2.65
CA GLU A 6 -6.11 3.44 1.86
C GLU A 6 -4.78 4.20 2.03
N ALA A 7 -4.82 5.54 1.93
CA ALA A 7 -3.65 6.38 2.13
C ALA A 7 -3.08 6.29 3.57
N LEU A 8 -3.94 6.12 4.56
CA LEU A 8 -3.53 5.94 5.96
C LEU A 8 -2.82 4.60 6.19
N LEU A 9 -3.25 3.54 5.50
CA LEU A 9 -2.64 2.21 5.59
C LEU A 9 -1.39 2.06 4.71
N ALA A 10 -1.19 2.94 3.73
CA ALA A 10 -0.09 2.86 2.78
C ALA A 10 1.32 2.78 3.43
N PRO A 11 1.66 3.58 4.45
CA PRO A 11 2.97 3.47 5.09
C PRO A 11 3.17 2.16 5.86
N ALA A 12 2.09 1.55 6.36
CA ALA A 12 2.15 0.36 7.20
C ALA A 12 2.16 -0.95 6.40
N ILE A 13 1.58 -0.97 5.20
CA ILE A 13 1.47 -2.17 4.36
C ILE A 13 2.35 -1.99 3.12
N PRO A 14 3.55 -2.58 3.09
CA PRO A 14 4.57 -2.30 2.06
C PRO A 14 4.33 -3.02 0.72
N SER A 15 3.11 -3.37 0.42
CA SER A 15 2.72 -4.03 -0.83
C SER A 15 1.46 -3.40 -1.41
N LEU A 16 1.58 -2.80 -2.59
CA LEU A 16 0.43 -2.30 -3.34
C LEU A 16 -0.57 -3.42 -3.64
N ALA A 17 -0.09 -4.58 -4.09
CA ALA A 17 -0.95 -5.72 -4.44
C ALA A 17 -1.71 -6.26 -3.21
N ALA A 18 -1.03 -6.44 -2.07
CA ALA A 18 -1.67 -6.89 -0.84
C ALA A 18 -2.69 -5.87 -0.32
N ARG A 19 -2.36 -4.58 -0.34
CA ARG A 19 -3.25 -3.52 0.12
C ARG A 19 -4.44 -3.32 -0.82
N ALA A 20 -4.19 -3.10 -2.10
CA ALA A 20 -5.25 -2.87 -3.08
C ALA A 20 -6.07 -4.15 -3.35
N GLY A 21 -5.42 -5.29 -3.60
CA GLY A 21 -6.08 -6.54 -3.95
C GLY A 21 -6.64 -7.30 -2.74
N GLY A 22 -5.90 -7.34 -1.64
CA GLY A 22 -6.28 -8.12 -0.46
C GLY A 22 -7.27 -7.40 0.47
N ILE A 23 -7.23 -6.07 0.54
CA ILE A 23 -8.06 -5.29 1.48
C ILE A 23 -9.10 -4.45 0.74
N PHE A 24 -8.66 -3.54 -0.12
CA PHE A 24 -9.57 -2.53 -0.68
C PHE A 24 -10.44 -3.05 -1.80
N LEU A 25 -9.99 -3.99 -2.62
CA LEU A 25 -10.80 -4.61 -3.66
C LEU A 25 -12.00 -5.38 -3.10
N PRO A 26 -11.86 -6.27 -2.09
CA PRO A 26 -13.01 -6.91 -1.45
C PRO A 26 -13.98 -5.91 -0.82
N LEU A 27 -13.48 -4.88 -0.14
CA LEU A 27 -14.32 -3.83 0.44
C LEU A 27 -15.10 -3.04 -0.62
N ALA A 28 -14.41 -2.61 -1.68
CA ALA A 28 -15.03 -1.92 -2.79
C ALA A 28 -16.09 -2.80 -3.48
N LYS A 29 -15.78 -4.09 -3.70
CA LYS A 29 -16.73 -5.05 -4.26
C LYS A 29 -17.95 -5.23 -3.38
N ALA A 30 -17.78 -5.41 -2.08
CA ALA A 30 -18.88 -5.54 -1.14
C ALA A 30 -19.79 -4.29 -1.14
N LEU A 31 -19.20 -3.10 -1.18
CA LEU A 31 -19.94 -1.84 -1.29
C LEU A 31 -20.73 -1.75 -2.60
N CYS A 32 -20.13 -2.11 -3.72
CA CYS A 32 -20.79 -2.12 -5.04
C CYS A 32 -21.97 -3.08 -5.05
N VAL A 33 -21.79 -4.31 -4.57
CA VAL A 33 -22.85 -5.32 -4.46
C VAL A 33 -23.99 -4.83 -3.56
N ALA A 34 -23.67 -4.21 -2.41
CA ALA A 34 -24.67 -3.64 -1.52
C ALA A 34 -25.52 -2.53 -2.17
N CYS A 35 -24.95 -1.84 -3.18
CA CYS A 35 -25.65 -0.83 -3.98
C CYS A 35 -26.30 -1.43 -5.26
N GLY A 36 -26.32 -2.74 -5.43
CA GLY A 36 -26.87 -3.41 -6.61
C GLY A 36 -26.09 -3.10 -7.90
N SER A 37 -24.79 -2.90 -7.77
CA SER A 37 -23.88 -2.62 -8.89
C SER A 37 -22.97 -3.83 -9.12
N THR A 38 -23.29 -4.64 -10.11
CA THR A 38 -22.57 -5.85 -10.46
C THR A 38 -22.30 -5.90 -11.98
N PRO A 39 -21.12 -6.36 -12.43
CA PRO A 39 -20.82 -6.51 -13.84
C PRO A 39 -21.70 -7.58 -14.51
N GLU A 40 -22.06 -8.63 -13.78
CA GLU A 40 -22.83 -9.76 -14.24
C GLU A 40 -24.24 -9.34 -14.68
N ASP A 41 -24.83 -8.33 -14.03
CA ASP A 41 -26.16 -7.80 -14.34
C ASP A 41 -26.11 -6.56 -15.26
N GLY A 42 -24.91 -6.16 -15.73
CA GLY A 42 -24.73 -4.95 -16.55
C GLY A 42 -25.03 -3.64 -15.79
N THR A 43 -24.92 -3.67 -14.46
CA THR A 43 -25.25 -2.54 -13.59
C THR A 43 -24.00 -1.83 -13.04
N GLU A 44 -22.84 -2.04 -13.66
CA GLU A 44 -21.55 -1.48 -13.24
C GLU A 44 -21.54 0.05 -13.18
N LYS A 45 -22.36 0.72 -13.98
CA LYS A 45 -22.49 2.18 -14.00
C LYS A 45 -23.21 2.75 -12.78
N LYS A 46 -23.98 1.92 -12.04
CA LYS A 46 -24.64 2.40 -10.82
C LYS A 46 -23.64 2.96 -9.82
N MET A 47 -22.56 2.22 -9.55
CA MET A 47 -21.51 2.64 -8.62
C MET A 47 -20.14 1.97 -8.89
N GLY A 48 -20.13 0.74 -9.44
CA GLY A 48 -18.97 -0.10 -9.56
C GLY A 48 -17.85 0.52 -10.38
N ALA A 49 -18.16 1.02 -11.56
CA ALA A 49 -17.18 1.64 -12.45
C ALA A 49 -16.44 2.80 -11.77
N TYR A 50 -17.16 3.67 -11.07
CA TYR A 50 -16.58 4.79 -10.34
C TYR A 50 -15.72 4.32 -9.16
N VAL A 51 -16.26 3.48 -8.28
CA VAL A 51 -15.58 3.07 -7.05
C VAL A 51 -14.34 2.23 -7.35
N MET A 52 -14.45 1.24 -8.24
CA MET A 52 -13.34 0.36 -8.59
C MET A 52 -12.18 1.12 -9.24
N THR A 53 -12.50 1.99 -10.21
CA THR A 53 -11.48 2.82 -10.87
C THR A 53 -10.85 3.80 -9.89
N THR A 54 -11.66 4.41 -9.00
CA THR A 54 -11.14 5.32 -7.97
C THR A 54 -10.16 4.61 -7.04
N VAL A 55 -10.54 3.46 -6.49
CA VAL A 55 -9.68 2.69 -5.58
C VAL A 55 -8.39 2.27 -6.28
N PHE A 56 -8.47 1.77 -7.51
CA PHE A 56 -7.29 1.37 -8.29
C PHE A 56 -6.31 2.53 -8.50
N GLN A 57 -6.80 3.69 -8.94
CA GLN A 57 -5.94 4.85 -9.19
C GLN A 57 -5.37 5.43 -7.90
N THR A 58 -6.17 5.56 -6.86
CA THR A 58 -5.72 6.14 -5.58
C THR A 58 -4.73 5.23 -4.83
N SER A 59 -4.85 3.91 -4.96
CA SER A 59 -3.86 2.96 -4.42
C SER A 59 -2.49 3.14 -5.06
N THR A 60 -2.44 3.43 -6.34
CA THR A 60 -1.17 3.73 -7.04
C THR A 60 -0.55 5.04 -6.53
N ILE A 61 -1.38 6.08 -6.35
CA ILE A 61 -0.92 7.38 -5.84
C ILE A 61 -0.36 7.24 -4.42
N SER A 62 -1.11 6.62 -3.51
CA SER A 62 -0.69 6.43 -2.12
C SER A 62 0.57 5.57 -2.00
N SER A 63 0.78 4.63 -2.94
CA SER A 63 1.99 3.81 -3.01
C SER A 63 3.23 4.63 -3.35
N GLY A 64 3.11 5.70 -4.12
CA GLY A 64 4.21 6.64 -4.38
C GLY A 64 4.49 7.60 -3.23
N MET A 65 3.55 7.81 -2.30
CA MET A 65 3.69 8.80 -1.23
C MET A 65 4.66 8.41 -0.12
N PHE A 66 4.89 7.11 0.10
CA PHE A 66 5.75 6.63 1.18
C PHE A 66 6.80 5.65 0.66
N ILE A 67 8.05 5.77 1.13
CA ILE A 67 9.14 4.87 0.69
C ILE A 67 8.75 3.39 0.89
N THR A 68 8.10 3.08 2.00
CA THR A 68 7.73 1.71 2.39
C THR A 68 6.47 1.19 1.70
N ALA A 69 5.72 2.02 0.97
CA ALA A 69 4.42 1.62 0.43
C ALA A 69 4.49 0.73 -0.82
N MET A 70 5.63 0.69 -1.52
CA MET A 70 5.90 -0.27 -2.60
C MET A 70 7.40 -0.52 -2.78
N ALA A 71 7.76 -1.70 -3.30
CA ALA A 71 9.14 -2.15 -3.42
C ALA A 71 10.03 -1.29 -4.34
N ALA A 72 9.46 -0.62 -5.32
CA ALA A 72 10.21 0.23 -6.25
C ALA A 72 10.74 1.52 -5.59
N ASN A 73 10.09 2.04 -4.55
CA ASN A 73 10.51 3.27 -3.90
C ASN A 73 11.87 3.14 -3.17
N PRO A 74 12.13 2.14 -2.31
CA PRO A 74 13.43 1.92 -1.72
C PRO A 74 14.51 1.68 -2.78
N LEU A 75 14.19 0.97 -3.86
CA LEU A 75 15.13 0.77 -4.97
C LEU A 75 15.52 2.10 -5.60
N SER A 76 14.56 2.97 -5.90
CA SER A 76 14.80 4.30 -6.47
C SER A 76 15.70 5.14 -5.56
N VAL A 77 15.45 5.11 -4.24
CA VAL A 77 16.28 5.79 -3.23
C VAL A 77 17.72 5.26 -3.24
N ASN A 78 17.88 3.94 -3.26
CA ASN A 78 19.20 3.30 -3.27
C ASN A 78 19.99 3.60 -4.56
N LEU A 79 19.31 3.58 -5.71
CA LEU A 79 19.92 3.95 -7.00
C LEU A 79 20.32 5.42 -7.01
N ALA A 80 19.46 6.32 -6.55
CA ALA A 80 19.78 7.73 -6.42
C ALA A 80 21.01 7.94 -5.52
N ALA A 81 21.04 7.29 -4.36
CA ALA A 81 22.17 7.37 -3.43
C ALA A 81 23.48 6.85 -4.05
N SER A 82 23.43 5.76 -4.81
CA SER A 82 24.62 5.19 -5.47
C SER A 82 25.21 6.08 -6.56
N ILE A 83 24.38 6.90 -7.21
CA ILE A 83 24.79 7.78 -8.32
C ILE A 83 25.17 9.17 -7.80
N THR A 84 24.37 9.73 -6.87
CA THR A 84 24.50 11.12 -6.41
C THR A 84 25.22 11.27 -5.07
N GLY A 85 25.38 10.20 -4.32
CA GLY A 85 25.85 10.22 -2.93
C GLY A 85 24.83 10.77 -1.93
N ILE A 86 23.62 11.15 -2.38
CA ILE A 86 22.58 11.74 -1.54
C ILE A 86 21.64 10.64 -1.04
N THR A 87 21.52 10.51 0.27
CA THR A 87 20.58 9.58 0.92
C THR A 87 19.27 10.29 1.23
N ILE A 88 18.17 9.79 0.71
CA ILE A 88 16.82 10.31 0.99
C ILE A 88 16.23 9.50 2.14
N THR A 89 15.89 10.18 3.24
CA THR A 89 15.24 9.54 4.39
C THR A 89 13.74 9.31 4.13
N TRP A 90 13.14 8.42 4.92
CA TRP A 90 11.71 8.16 4.85
C TRP A 90 10.87 9.44 5.01
N ALA A 91 11.22 10.28 5.99
CA ALA A 91 10.52 11.54 6.25
C ALA A 91 10.68 12.56 5.11
N GLN A 92 11.87 12.68 4.53
CA GLN A 92 12.10 13.58 3.37
C GLN A 92 11.28 13.16 2.18
N TRP A 93 11.21 11.85 1.88
CA TRP A 93 10.36 11.32 0.81
C TRP A 93 8.89 11.63 1.07
N ALA A 94 8.38 11.30 2.26
CA ALA A 94 6.98 11.52 2.64
C ALA A 94 6.59 13.00 2.57
N ILE A 95 7.44 13.91 3.06
CA ILE A 95 7.21 15.37 2.97
C ILE A 95 7.22 15.84 1.51
N GLY A 96 8.19 15.39 0.71
CA GLY A 96 8.27 15.76 -0.71
C GLY A 96 7.08 15.25 -1.52
N ALA A 97 6.58 14.06 -1.21
CA ALA A 97 5.44 13.46 -1.88
C ALA A 97 4.08 13.90 -1.32
N ALA A 98 4.03 14.50 -0.12
CA ALA A 98 2.78 14.85 0.55
C ALA A 98 1.92 15.81 -0.28
N LEU A 99 2.49 16.92 -0.74
CA LEU A 99 1.73 17.92 -1.49
C LEU A 99 1.20 17.38 -2.83
N PRO A 100 2.02 16.86 -3.73
CA PRO A 100 1.53 16.32 -5.00
C PRO A 100 0.61 15.09 -4.77
N GLY A 101 0.93 14.23 -3.82
CA GLY A 101 0.11 13.07 -3.49
C GLY A 101 -1.28 13.44 -2.98
N LEU A 102 -1.40 14.38 -2.05
CA LEU A 102 -2.69 14.86 -1.54
C LEU A 102 -3.53 15.54 -2.64
N ILE A 103 -2.90 16.35 -3.49
CA ILE A 103 -3.60 16.95 -4.64
C ILE A 103 -4.15 15.84 -5.54
N CYS A 104 -3.35 14.84 -5.89
CA CYS A 104 -3.77 13.73 -6.73
C CYS A 104 -4.85 12.86 -6.06
N LEU A 105 -4.74 12.58 -4.75
CA LEU A 105 -5.76 11.82 -4.01
C LEU A 105 -7.11 12.51 -3.96
N ILE A 106 -7.15 13.84 -4.00
CA ILE A 106 -8.39 14.62 -4.05
C ILE A 106 -8.86 14.78 -5.50
N ALA A 107 -7.97 15.12 -6.41
CA ALA A 107 -8.32 15.39 -7.81
C ALA A 107 -8.82 14.14 -8.54
N THR A 108 -8.19 12.97 -8.30
CA THR A 108 -8.54 11.72 -8.98
C THR A 108 -10.01 11.31 -8.79
N PRO A 109 -10.55 11.21 -7.56
CA PRO A 109 -11.98 10.89 -7.41
C PRO A 109 -12.90 11.97 -7.98
N LEU A 110 -12.50 13.24 -7.96
CA LEU A 110 -13.29 14.33 -8.55
C LEU A 110 -13.32 14.23 -10.09
N ILE A 111 -12.18 14.00 -10.71
CA ILE A 111 -12.09 13.79 -12.16
C ILE A 111 -12.88 12.56 -12.57
N LEU A 112 -12.72 11.45 -11.85
CA LEU A 112 -13.46 10.22 -12.13
C LEU A 112 -14.96 10.39 -11.92
N TYR A 113 -15.38 11.22 -10.95
CA TYR A 113 -16.80 11.54 -10.76
C TYR A 113 -17.40 12.25 -11.97
N VAL A 114 -16.62 13.05 -12.69
CA VAL A 114 -17.05 13.73 -13.92
C VAL A 114 -17.01 12.75 -15.12
N LEU A 115 -15.97 11.90 -15.21
CA LEU A 115 -15.79 10.96 -16.34
C LEU A 115 -16.71 9.75 -16.24
N TYR A 116 -16.93 9.24 -15.03
CA TYR A 116 -17.74 8.06 -14.72
C TYR A 116 -18.73 8.38 -13.59
N PRO A 117 -19.69 9.28 -13.81
CA PRO A 117 -20.62 9.67 -12.78
C PRO A 117 -21.43 8.45 -12.31
N PRO A 118 -21.45 8.13 -11.00
CA PRO A 118 -22.28 7.05 -10.51
C PRO A 118 -23.76 7.42 -10.60
N GLU A 119 -24.59 6.47 -11.00
CA GLU A 119 -26.05 6.66 -11.02
C GLU A 119 -26.60 6.72 -9.59
N VAL A 120 -26.07 5.90 -8.69
CA VAL A 120 -26.39 5.91 -7.25
C VAL A 120 -25.49 6.93 -6.56
N LYS A 121 -26.07 8.05 -6.16
CA LYS A 121 -25.33 9.15 -5.50
C LYS A 121 -25.36 9.07 -3.98
N ASP A 122 -26.37 8.44 -3.43
CA ASP A 122 -26.57 8.29 -1.99
C ASP A 122 -26.71 6.83 -1.59
N SER A 123 -26.08 6.46 -0.51
CA SER A 123 -26.14 5.12 0.08
C SER A 123 -26.45 5.25 1.59
N PRO A 124 -27.69 5.60 1.96
CA PRO A 124 -28.06 5.88 3.35
C PRO A 124 -27.92 4.65 4.26
N GLU A 125 -27.97 3.45 3.70
CA GLU A 125 -27.77 2.20 4.45
C GLU A 125 -26.31 1.85 4.70
N ALA A 126 -25.36 2.41 3.96
CA ALA A 126 -23.94 2.03 4.06
C ALA A 126 -23.35 2.30 5.46
N PRO A 127 -23.61 3.42 6.15
CA PRO A 127 -23.12 3.63 7.51
C PRO A 127 -23.70 2.64 8.51
N THR A 128 -24.99 2.28 8.37
CA THR A 128 -25.67 1.33 9.25
C THR A 128 -25.10 -0.06 9.06
N LYS A 129 -24.95 -0.54 7.83
CA LYS A 129 -24.33 -1.82 7.51
C LYS A 129 -22.87 -1.89 8.01
N ALA A 130 -22.10 -0.81 7.82
CA ALA A 130 -20.72 -0.75 8.32
C ALA A 130 -20.67 -0.85 9.85
N LYS A 131 -21.61 -0.22 10.55
CA LYS A 131 -21.72 -0.31 12.01
C LYS A 131 -22.10 -1.73 12.47
N GLU A 132 -23.06 -2.35 11.81
CA GLU A 132 -23.47 -3.74 12.09
C GLU A 132 -22.29 -4.72 11.89
N GLU A 133 -21.52 -4.57 10.82
CA GLU A 133 -20.33 -5.39 10.58
C GLU A 133 -19.24 -5.14 11.64
N LEU A 134 -19.05 -3.88 12.04
CA LEU A 134 -18.11 -3.55 13.13
C LEU A 134 -18.55 -4.16 14.47
N GLU A 135 -19.84 -4.15 14.77
CA GLU A 135 -20.39 -4.77 15.99
C GLU A 135 -20.22 -6.30 15.99
N LYS A 136 -20.34 -6.95 14.81
CA LYS A 136 -20.08 -8.39 14.66
C LYS A 136 -18.63 -8.77 14.93
N LEU A 137 -17.68 -7.90 14.59
CA LEU A 137 -16.24 -8.12 14.83
C LEU A 137 -15.93 -8.12 16.33
N GLY A 138 -16.72 -7.41 17.13
CA GLY A 138 -16.50 -7.32 18.57
C GLY A 138 -15.27 -6.49 18.98
N PRO A 139 -14.85 -6.58 20.24
CA PRO A 139 -13.67 -5.86 20.73
C PRO A 139 -12.38 -6.48 20.22
N MET A 140 -11.37 -5.64 20.01
CA MET A 140 -10.03 -6.06 19.57
C MET A 140 -9.48 -7.17 20.48
N THR A 141 -9.05 -8.24 19.87
CA THR A 141 -8.39 -9.39 20.52
C THR A 141 -6.99 -9.04 21.02
N GLY A 142 -6.38 -9.93 21.80
CA GLY A 142 -4.98 -9.76 22.25
C GLY A 142 -4.01 -9.70 21.08
N ASP A 143 -4.17 -10.58 20.10
CA ASP A 143 -3.31 -10.69 18.94
C ASP A 143 -3.43 -9.47 18.02
N GLU A 144 -4.62 -8.93 17.82
CA GLU A 144 -4.84 -7.69 17.07
C GLU A 144 -4.17 -6.49 17.74
N LYS A 145 -4.19 -6.41 19.07
CA LYS A 145 -3.48 -5.35 19.82
C LYS A 145 -1.97 -5.46 19.66
N ILE A 146 -1.42 -6.68 19.73
CA ILE A 146 0.01 -6.93 19.51
C ILE A 146 0.39 -6.57 18.06
N MET A 147 -0.42 -6.98 17.09
CA MET A 147 -0.22 -6.62 15.69
C MET A 147 -0.21 -5.11 15.48
N ALA A 148 -1.21 -4.41 16.03
CA ALA A 148 -1.30 -2.95 15.95
C ALA A 148 -0.10 -2.26 16.62
N ALA A 149 0.35 -2.76 17.76
CA ALA A 149 1.54 -2.24 18.46
C ALA A 149 2.82 -2.49 17.65
N ALA A 150 3.02 -3.69 17.10
CA ALA A 150 4.17 -4.03 16.25
C ALA A 150 4.22 -3.18 14.98
N LEU A 151 3.08 -2.99 14.30
CA LEU A 151 2.96 -2.10 13.14
C LEU A 151 3.27 -0.64 13.51
N SER A 152 2.71 -0.13 14.60
CA SER A 152 2.95 1.24 15.06
C SER A 152 4.42 1.46 15.40
N LEU A 153 5.06 0.49 16.06
CA LEU A 153 6.49 0.54 16.36
C LEU A 153 7.32 0.54 15.07
N THR A 154 7.01 -0.32 14.12
CA THR A 154 7.73 -0.41 12.85
C THR A 154 7.64 0.89 12.06
N VAL A 155 6.42 1.46 11.93
CA VAL A 155 6.22 2.77 11.28
C VAL A 155 6.95 3.88 12.05
N GLY A 156 6.89 3.87 13.38
CA GLY A 156 7.66 4.80 14.21
C GLY A 156 9.17 4.71 13.98
N LEU A 157 9.71 3.50 13.85
CA LEU A 157 11.11 3.29 13.52
C LEU A 157 11.44 3.72 12.08
N TRP A 158 10.54 3.63 11.12
CA TRP A 158 10.76 4.18 9.78
C TRP A 158 10.80 5.71 9.77
N VAL A 159 9.93 6.36 10.55
CA VAL A 159 9.87 7.83 10.64
C VAL A 159 11.07 8.39 11.39
N PHE A 160 11.41 7.80 12.54
CA PHE A 160 12.40 8.35 13.48
C PHE A 160 13.73 7.59 13.48
N GLY A 161 13.80 6.41 12.88
CA GLY A 161 14.95 5.49 12.96
C GLY A 161 16.23 6.06 12.39
N SER A 162 16.15 6.96 11.40
CA SER A 162 17.34 7.65 10.87
C SER A 162 18.11 8.43 11.96
N LYS A 163 17.38 8.99 12.95
CA LYS A 163 17.98 9.68 14.10
C LYS A 163 18.54 8.70 15.14
N LEU A 164 18.04 7.47 15.15
CA LEU A 164 18.44 6.42 16.09
C LEU A 164 19.48 5.46 15.48
N GLY A 165 19.91 5.69 14.25
CA GLY A 165 20.81 4.79 13.53
C GLY A 165 20.16 3.46 13.10
N VAL A 166 18.82 3.37 13.09
CA VAL A 166 18.08 2.16 12.71
C VAL A 166 17.70 2.25 11.23
N GLY A 167 18.21 1.32 10.43
CA GLY A 167 17.85 1.21 9.02
C GLY A 167 16.43 0.65 8.83
N SER A 168 15.81 0.96 7.69
CA SER A 168 14.42 0.54 7.38
C SER A 168 14.23 -0.98 7.36
N VAL A 169 15.21 -1.73 6.91
CA VAL A 169 15.19 -3.21 6.92
C VAL A 169 15.23 -3.73 8.35
N ALA A 170 16.10 -3.18 9.21
CA ALA A 170 16.18 -3.57 10.61
C ALA A 170 14.86 -3.28 11.34
N ALA A 171 14.20 -2.15 11.06
CA ALA A 171 12.90 -1.82 11.60
C ALA A 171 11.83 -2.85 11.20
N ALA A 172 11.77 -3.25 9.92
CA ALA A 172 10.85 -4.27 9.44
C ALA A 172 11.08 -5.64 10.09
N LEU A 173 12.36 -6.06 10.18
CA LEU A 173 12.73 -7.32 10.83
C LEU A 173 12.40 -7.33 12.33
N ASN A 174 12.54 -6.20 13.03
CA ASN A 174 12.10 -6.08 14.42
C ASN A 174 10.59 -6.29 14.55
N GLY A 175 9.77 -5.66 13.70
CA GLY A 175 8.33 -5.88 13.68
C GLY A 175 7.96 -7.34 13.45
N LEU A 176 8.56 -7.98 12.44
CA LEU A 176 8.36 -9.40 12.17
C LEU A 176 8.79 -10.28 13.37
N THR A 177 9.92 -9.98 13.99
CA THR A 177 10.42 -10.74 15.14
C THR A 177 9.45 -10.66 16.31
N ILE A 178 8.88 -9.49 16.60
CA ILE A 178 7.87 -9.34 17.65
C ILE A 178 6.67 -10.25 17.37
N LEU A 179 6.15 -10.25 16.14
CA LEU A 179 4.98 -11.06 15.77
C LEU A 179 5.26 -12.56 15.86
N LEU A 180 6.46 -13.00 15.48
CA LEU A 180 6.88 -14.41 15.59
C LEU A 180 7.08 -14.84 17.05
N VAL A 181 7.74 -14.02 17.86
CA VAL A 181 8.04 -14.35 19.29
C VAL A 181 6.76 -14.35 20.13
N THR A 182 5.82 -13.45 19.84
CA THR A 182 4.52 -13.39 20.53
C THR A 182 3.54 -14.46 20.04
N GLY A 183 3.86 -15.16 18.93
CA GLY A 183 3.01 -16.21 18.37
C GLY A 183 1.79 -15.69 17.62
N VAL A 184 1.71 -14.37 17.36
CA VAL A 184 0.63 -13.75 16.55
C VAL A 184 0.66 -14.27 15.12
N ILE A 185 1.87 -14.52 14.59
CA ILE A 185 2.09 -15.24 13.34
C ILE A 185 3.09 -16.36 13.55
N THR A 186 2.97 -17.41 12.79
CA THR A 186 3.90 -18.55 12.80
C THR A 186 4.87 -18.46 11.62
N TRP A 187 6.05 -19.07 11.77
CA TRP A 187 7.00 -19.18 10.66
C TRP A 187 6.43 -19.91 9.44
N LYS A 188 5.52 -20.87 9.67
CA LYS A 188 4.83 -21.59 8.61
C LYS A 188 3.93 -20.67 7.80
N GLU A 189 3.24 -19.75 8.44
CA GLU A 189 2.43 -18.73 7.74
C GLU A 189 3.30 -17.76 6.95
N CYS A 190 4.43 -17.32 7.50
CA CYS A 190 5.41 -16.54 6.75
C CYS A 190 5.88 -17.26 5.47
N LEU A 191 6.18 -18.56 5.57
CA LEU A 191 6.59 -19.36 4.40
C LEU A 191 5.47 -19.59 3.40
N ALA A 192 4.22 -19.57 3.84
CA ALA A 192 3.04 -19.75 2.99
C ALA A 192 2.66 -18.48 2.21
N GLU A 193 3.26 -17.31 2.54
CA GLU A 193 2.99 -16.04 1.85
C GLU A 193 3.70 -16.02 0.47
N GLY A 194 3.16 -16.81 -0.47
CA GLY A 194 3.72 -17.00 -1.83
C GLY A 194 4.02 -15.69 -2.54
N PRO A 195 3.10 -14.70 -2.62
CA PRO A 195 3.34 -13.43 -3.30
C PRO A 195 4.55 -12.66 -2.78
N ALA A 196 4.86 -12.75 -1.48
CA ALA A 196 6.03 -12.10 -0.91
C ALA A 196 7.34 -12.77 -1.38
N TRP A 197 7.38 -14.09 -1.37
CA TRP A 197 8.53 -14.87 -1.83
C TRP A 197 8.74 -14.74 -3.34
N ASP A 198 7.67 -14.78 -4.14
CA ASP A 198 7.75 -14.53 -5.58
C ASP A 198 8.33 -13.15 -5.87
N THR A 199 7.84 -12.12 -5.17
CA THR A 199 8.37 -10.76 -5.31
C THR A 199 9.85 -10.71 -4.94
N LEU A 200 10.27 -11.34 -3.86
CA LEU A 200 11.67 -11.38 -3.45
C LEU A 200 12.54 -11.99 -4.54
N VAL A 201 12.16 -13.14 -5.09
CA VAL A 201 12.97 -13.89 -6.06
C VAL A 201 13.10 -13.16 -7.39
N TRP A 202 11.97 -12.85 -8.04
CA TRP A 202 12.04 -12.22 -9.37
C TRP A 202 12.53 -10.77 -9.33
N PHE A 203 12.22 -10.02 -8.25
CA PHE A 203 12.67 -8.65 -8.10
C PHE A 203 14.17 -8.58 -7.80
N ALA A 204 14.70 -9.47 -6.97
CA ALA A 204 16.13 -9.60 -6.76
C ALA A 204 16.87 -9.96 -8.06
N ALA A 205 16.31 -10.86 -8.88
CA ALA A 205 16.86 -11.20 -10.19
C ALA A 205 16.89 -9.98 -11.12
N LEU A 206 15.80 -9.22 -11.20
CA LEU A 206 15.74 -8.00 -12.02
C LEU A 206 16.75 -6.94 -11.58
N ILE A 207 16.91 -6.73 -10.26
CA ILE A 207 17.91 -5.79 -9.73
C ILE A 207 19.33 -6.23 -10.11
N ALA A 208 19.63 -7.52 -9.94
CA ALA A 208 20.93 -8.08 -10.30
C ALA A 208 21.21 -7.90 -11.80
N MET A 209 20.23 -8.24 -12.66
CA MET A 209 20.33 -8.07 -14.11
C MET A 209 20.58 -6.61 -14.49
N ALA A 210 19.77 -5.68 -13.95
CA ALA A 210 19.93 -4.24 -14.21
C ALA A 210 21.29 -3.73 -13.77
N GLY A 211 21.78 -4.18 -12.61
CA GLY A 211 23.12 -3.85 -12.12
C GLY A 211 24.23 -4.33 -13.06
N TYR A 212 24.15 -5.57 -13.55
CA TYR A 212 25.11 -6.10 -14.50
C TYR A 212 25.02 -5.43 -15.90
N LEU A 213 23.81 -5.14 -16.40
CA LEU A 213 23.63 -4.42 -17.65
C LEU A 213 24.27 -3.02 -17.59
N ASN A 214 24.14 -2.34 -16.44
CA ASN A 214 24.80 -1.05 -16.23
C ASN A 214 26.31 -1.22 -16.14
N LYS A 215 26.80 -2.20 -15.38
CA LYS A 215 28.24 -2.49 -15.19
C LYS A 215 28.94 -2.83 -16.50
N TYR A 216 28.29 -3.55 -17.39
CA TYR A 216 28.85 -3.92 -18.70
C TYR A 216 28.59 -2.89 -19.78
N GLY A 217 28.05 -1.72 -19.45
CA GLY A 217 27.95 -0.57 -20.36
C GLY A 217 26.76 -0.64 -21.33
N LEU A 218 25.85 -1.62 -21.20
CA LEU A 218 24.70 -1.72 -22.10
C LEU A 218 23.73 -0.56 -21.88
N ILE A 219 23.42 -0.22 -20.64
CA ILE A 219 22.54 0.90 -20.30
C ILE A 219 23.15 2.24 -20.76
N PRO A 220 24.43 2.56 -20.46
CA PRO A 220 25.08 3.73 -21.01
C PRO A 220 25.08 3.80 -22.54
N ALA A 221 25.28 2.68 -23.23
CA ALA A 221 25.26 2.64 -24.69
C ALA A 221 23.89 2.94 -25.31
N PHE A 222 22.80 2.61 -24.61
CA PHE A 222 21.44 2.98 -25.03
C PHE A 222 21.06 4.43 -24.70
N SER A 223 21.74 5.03 -23.73
CA SER A 223 21.45 6.39 -23.24
C SER A 223 22.27 7.48 -23.95
N ALA A 224 23.24 7.09 -24.75
CA ALA A 224 24.07 7.96 -25.60
C ALA A 224 23.43 8.18 -26.96
#